data_af31416773cb9cf486a884cb73efbc81
#
_entry.id   af31416773cb9cf486a884cb73efbc81
#
_cell.length_a   1.000
_cell.length_b   1.000
_cell.length_c   1.000
_cell.angle_alpha   90.00
_cell.angle_beta   90.00
_cell.angle_gamma   90.00
#
_symmetry.space_group_name_H-M   'P 1'
#
loop_
_entity.id
_entity.type
_entity.pdbx_description
1 polymer ?
#
loop_
_entity_poly.entity_id
_entity_poly.type
_entity_poly.pdbx_seq_one_letter_code
_entity_poly.pdbx_strand_id
1 'polypeptide(L)'
;LDFAIRWLWPAPEDTGALCSCPVTVQVLSAALEELAGQGRTPFGVYLTSPDYLGGMQDIAALSAVCDAHGVPLLVDNAHGAYLRFLPGGSRHPIDLGAAACCDSGHKTLPVLTGGAYLHLGPKAPVQEESTVRNALALFGSTSPSYLILQSLDACNRLLSADYPARLQECCDRLAALRARLNALAAAQGAALP
;
A
#
# COMPACT_ATOMS: atom_id res chain seq x y z
N LEU A 1 -9.06 17.30 10.94
CA LEU A 1 -9.82 17.43 9.71
C LEU A 1 -11.22 16.86 9.96
N ASP A 2 -12.27 17.66 9.76
CA ASP A 2 -13.67 17.28 10.03
C ASP A 2 -14.27 16.47 8.87
N PHE A 3 -13.68 15.32 8.55
CA PHE A 3 -14.27 14.40 7.60
C PHE A 3 -15.33 13.52 8.26
N ALA A 4 -16.51 13.40 7.64
CA ALA A 4 -17.45 12.34 7.97
C ALA A 4 -16.91 11.02 7.45
N ILE A 5 -16.70 10.05 8.35
CA ILE A 5 -16.11 8.75 7.99
C ILE A 5 -17.22 7.71 7.80
N ARG A 6 -17.20 7.02 6.66
CA ARG A 6 -17.95 5.79 6.42
C ARG A 6 -16.98 4.62 6.49
N TRP A 7 -17.09 3.81 7.53
CA TRP A 7 -16.25 2.63 7.70
C TRP A 7 -16.66 1.51 6.75
N LEU A 8 -15.66 0.87 6.13
CA LEU A 8 -15.82 -0.37 5.40
C LEU A 8 -15.45 -1.51 6.34
N TRP A 9 -16.45 -2.26 6.79
CA TRP A 9 -16.22 -3.40 7.67
C TRP A 9 -15.97 -4.66 6.85
N PRO A 10 -15.06 -5.55 7.31
CA PRO A 10 -14.87 -6.86 6.68
C PRO A 10 -16.13 -7.70 6.86
N ALA A 11 -16.27 -8.75 6.05
CA ALA A 11 -17.34 -9.72 6.25
C ALA A 11 -17.18 -10.41 7.63
N PRO A 12 -18.30 -10.84 8.28
CA PRO A 12 -18.24 -11.44 9.61
C PRO A 12 -17.27 -12.62 9.72
N GLU A 13 -17.14 -13.42 8.68
CA GLU A 13 -16.22 -14.55 8.57
C GLU A 13 -14.74 -14.14 8.53
N ASP A 14 -14.45 -12.90 8.15
CA ASP A 14 -13.09 -12.37 8.03
C ASP A 14 -12.62 -11.64 9.30
N THR A 15 -13.44 -11.61 10.35
CA THR A 15 -13.13 -10.85 11.58
C THR A 15 -12.18 -11.57 12.54
N GLY A 16 -11.71 -12.78 12.19
CA GLY A 16 -10.86 -13.59 13.04
C GLY A 16 -9.41 -13.13 13.18
N ALA A 17 -8.94 -12.25 12.29
CA ALA A 17 -7.56 -11.77 12.29
C ALA A 17 -7.45 -10.37 12.91
N LEU A 18 -6.66 -10.25 13.98
CA LEU A 18 -6.49 -9.00 14.74
C LEU A 18 -6.02 -7.81 13.90
N CYS A 19 -5.24 -8.04 12.85
CA CYS A 19 -4.57 -7.02 12.05
C CYS A 19 -5.00 -7.02 10.58
N SER A 20 -6.02 -7.79 10.20
CA SER A 20 -6.49 -7.89 8.82
C SER A 20 -7.92 -7.36 8.71
N CYS A 21 -8.15 -6.54 7.68
CA CYS A 21 -9.47 -6.02 7.33
C CYS A 21 -9.62 -6.08 5.81
N PRO A 22 -9.88 -7.27 5.25
CA PRO A 22 -10.06 -7.41 3.81
C PRO A 22 -11.31 -6.65 3.36
N VAL A 23 -11.15 -5.81 2.36
CA VAL A 23 -12.24 -5.08 1.71
C VAL A 23 -12.49 -5.71 0.36
N THR A 24 -13.69 -6.26 0.17
CA THR A 24 -14.09 -6.85 -1.12
C THR A 24 -14.65 -5.78 -2.06
N VAL A 25 -14.63 -6.07 -3.36
CA VAL A 25 -15.28 -5.25 -4.40
C VAL A 25 -16.75 -5.02 -4.06
N GLN A 26 -17.44 -6.05 -3.58
CA GLN A 26 -18.87 -5.99 -3.23
C GLN A 26 -19.13 -5.01 -2.08
N VAL A 27 -18.32 -5.08 -1.01
CA VAL A 27 -18.45 -4.18 0.14
C VAL A 27 -18.21 -2.73 -0.28
N LEU A 28 -17.18 -2.49 -1.10
CA LEU A 28 -16.87 -1.15 -1.59
C LEU A 28 -17.95 -0.61 -2.53
N SER A 29 -18.41 -1.40 -3.53
CA SER A 29 -19.48 -1.00 -4.45
C SER A 29 -20.75 -0.63 -3.70
N ALA A 30 -21.20 -1.49 -2.80
CA ALA A 30 -22.41 -1.23 -2.02
C ALA A 30 -22.32 0.06 -1.19
N ALA A 31 -21.17 0.32 -0.59
CA ALA A 31 -20.96 1.55 0.18
C ALA A 31 -20.97 2.82 -0.71
N LEU A 32 -20.38 2.76 -1.88
CA LEU A 32 -20.38 3.88 -2.83
C LEU A 32 -21.76 4.11 -3.44
N GLU A 33 -22.49 3.05 -3.78
CA GLU A 33 -23.87 3.13 -4.28
C GLU A 33 -24.82 3.70 -3.23
N GLU A 34 -24.69 3.28 -1.96
CA GLU A 34 -25.45 3.84 -0.84
C GLU A 34 -25.24 5.36 -0.73
N LEU A 35 -23.98 5.82 -0.76
CA LEU A 35 -23.65 7.24 -0.69
C LEU A 35 -24.18 8.02 -1.90
N ALA A 36 -24.03 7.47 -3.10
CA ALA A 36 -24.55 8.06 -4.33
C ALA A 36 -26.08 8.19 -4.29
N GLY A 37 -26.79 7.19 -3.79
CA GLY A 37 -28.25 7.23 -3.58
C GLY A 37 -28.69 8.30 -2.59
N GLN A 38 -27.80 8.70 -1.68
CA GLN A 38 -28.00 9.83 -0.75
C GLN A 38 -27.58 11.20 -1.33
N GLY A 39 -27.15 11.25 -2.60
CA GLY A 39 -26.61 12.46 -3.22
C GLY A 39 -25.26 12.89 -2.66
N ARG A 40 -24.49 11.97 -2.06
CA ARG A 40 -23.19 12.21 -1.43
C ARG A 40 -22.08 11.58 -2.26
N THR A 41 -21.05 12.36 -2.55
CA THR A 41 -19.81 11.87 -3.18
C THR A 41 -18.70 11.87 -2.13
N PRO A 42 -18.05 10.74 -1.83
CA PRO A 42 -16.94 10.74 -0.89
C PRO A 42 -15.72 11.47 -1.49
N PHE A 43 -14.95 12.11 -0.62
CA PHE A 43 -13.68 12.76 -0.98
C PHE A 43 -12.67 11.74 -1.54
N GLY A 44 -12.67 10.54 -1.01
CA GLY A 44 -11.81 9.44 -1.43
C GLY A 44 -12.09 8.17 -0.66
N VAL A 45 -11.60 7.06 -1.16
CA VAL A 45 -11.52 5.78 -0.45
C VAL A 45 -10.09 5.63 0.07
N TYR A 46 -9.95 5.34 1.36
CA TYR A 46 -8.65 5.14 2.00
C TYR A 46 -8.52 3.70 2.52
N LEU A 47 -7.45 3.02 2.12
CA LEU A 47 -7.16 1.63 2.47
C LEU A 47 -5.71 1.47 2.93
N THR A 48 -5.46 0.49 3.79
CA THR A 48 -4.11 0.02 4.12
C THR A 48 -3.82 -1.28 3.36
N SER A 49 -2.72 -1.30 2.62
CA SER A 49 -2.23 -2.49 1.90
C SER A 49 -0.74 -2.33 1.58
N PRO A 50 0.13 -3.27 2.01
CA PRO A 50 -0.13 -4.44 2.86
C PRO A 50 -0.57 -4.08 4.28
N ASP A 51 -1.30 -5.00 4.92
CA ASP A 51 -1.54 -4.92 6.36
C ASP A 51 -0.28 -5.27 7.18
N TYR A 52 -0.43 -5.30 8.50
CA TYR A 52 0.69 -5.53 9.42
C TYR A 52 1.30 -6.95 9.32
N LEU A 53 0.56 -7.93 8.81
CA LEU A 53 0.99 -9.32 8.64
C LEU A 53 1.35 -9.66 7.18
N GLY A 54 1.29 -8.67 6.27
CA GLY A 54 1.60 -8.82 4.85
C GLY A 54 0.39 -9.20 3.99
N GLY A 55 -0.82 -9.22 4.54
CA GLY A 55 -2.04 -9.38 3.76
C GLY A 55 -2.24 -8.22 2.79
N MET A 56 -2.61 -8.50 1.56
CA MET A 56 -2.76 -7.50 0.50
C MET A 56 -4.20 -7.41 0.03
N GLN A 57 -4.65 -6.18 -0.24
CA GLN A 57 -5.93 -5.91 -0.90
C GLN A 57 -5.78 -6.11 -2.42
N ASP A 58 -6.87 -6.43 -3.11
CA ASP A 58 -6.91 -6.38 -4.57
C ASP A 58 -7.06 -4.92 -5.05
N ILE A 59 -5.94 -4.20 -5.04
CA ILE A 59 -5.91 -2.77 -5.37
C ILE A 59 -6.41 -2.51 -6.79
N ALA A 60 -6.12 -3.40 -7.74
CA ALA A 60 -6.55 -3.21 -9.14
C ALA A 60 -8.09 -3.28 -9.24
N ALA A 61 -8.72 -4.28 -8.64
CA ALA A 61 -10.17 -4.42 -8.65
C ALA A 61 -10.86 -3.28 -7.86
N LEU A 62 -10.32 -2.91 -6.69
CA LEU A 62 -10.87 -1.81 -5.89
C LEU A 62 -10.69 -0.45 -6.58
N SER A 63 -9.56 -0.23 -7.28
CA SER A 63 -9.36 0.97 -8.10
C SER A 63 -10.39 1.08 -9.22
N ALA A 64 -10.70 -0.03 -9.90
CA ALA A 64 -11.71 -0.04 -10.97
C ALA A 64 -13.10 0.35 -10.44
N VAL A 65 -13.46 -0.09 -9.24
CA VAL A 65 -14.72 0.33 -8.59
C VAL A 65 -14.71 1.82 -8.27
N CYS A 66 -13.61 2.31 -7.71
CA CYS A 66 -13.46 3.73 -7.39
C CYS A 66 -13.56 4.60 -8.65
N ASP A 67 -12.93 4.19 -9.75
CA ASP A 67 -12.98 4.88 -11.05
C ASP A 67 -14.42 4.95 -11.61
N ALA A 68 -15.17 3.86 -11.51
CA ALA A 68 -16.58 3.81 -11.97
C ALA A 68 -17.47 4.82 -11.22
N HIS A 69 -17.09 5.18 -9.99
CA HIS A 69 -17.79 6.16 -9.17
C HIS A 69 -17.15 7.55 -9.16
N GLY A 70 -16.05 7.75 -9.89
CA GLY A 70 -15.32 9.03 -9.92
C GLY A 70 -14.67 9.40 -8.57
N VAL A 71 -14.33 8.42 -7.75
CA VAL A 71 -13.77 8.61 -6.40
C VAL A 71 -12.30 8.16 -6.38
N PRO A 72 -11.35 8.99 -5.90
CA PRO A 72 -9.94 8.58 -5.85
C PRO A 72 -9.70 7.49 -4.80
N LEU A 73 -8.89 6.48 -5.17
CA LEU A 73 -8.37 5.48 -4.23
C LEU A 73 -7.05 5.95 -3.66
N LEU A 74 -6.96 6.06 -2.35
CA LEU A 74 -5.77 6.43 -1.58
C LEU A 74 -5.29 5.23 -0.77
N VAL A 75 -4.00 4.88 -0.85
CA VAL A 75 -3.48 3.67 -0.21
C VAL A 75 -2.37 4.01 0.78
N ASP A 76 -2.55 3.57 2.02
CA ASP A 76 -1.44 3.47 2.97
C ASP A 76 -0.63 2.20 2.62
N ASN A 77 0.46 2.40 1.91
CA ASN A 77 1.40 1.35 1.49
C ASN A 77 2.65 1.34 2.38
N ALA A 78 2.50 1.72 3.64
CA ALA A 78 3.64 1.88 4.56
C ALA A 78 4.54 0.63 4.65
N HIS A 79 3.99 -0.57 4.50
CA HIS A 79 4.74 -1.83 4.52
C HIS A 79 5.12 -2.35 3.12
N GLY A 80 4.78 -1.63 2.04
CA GLY A 80 4.87 -2.12 0.67
C GLY A 80 5.81 -1.34 -0.26
N ALA A 81 6.73 -0.51 0.26
CA ALA A 81 7.60 0.30 -0.60
C ALA A 81 8.44 -0.54 -1.60
N TYR A 82 8.70 -1.82 -1.30
CA TYR A 82 9.41 -2.75 -2.17
C TYR A 82 8.54 -3.36 -3.28
N LEU A 83 7.22 -3.24 -3.23
CA LEU A 83 6.28 -3.94 -4.11
C LEU A 83 6.43 -3.60 -5.60
N ARG A 84 6.97 -2.41 -5.90
CA ARG A 84 7.28 -2.01 -7.27
C ARG A 84 8.36 -2.87 -7.92
N PHE A 85 9.27 -3.40 -7.12
CA PHE A 85 10.49 -4.07 -7.57
C PHE A 85 10.37 -5.60 -7.51
N LEU A 86 9.19 -6.15 -7.19
CA LEU A 86 8.98 -7.58 -7.11
C LEU A 86 9.18 -8.26 -8.48
N PRO A 87 9.76 -9.47 -8.47
CA PRO A 87 9.82 -10.29 -9.67
C PRO A 87 8.41 -10.64 -10.16
N GLY A 88 8.22 -10.67 -11.48
CA GLY A 88 6.94 -11.00 -12.11
C GLY A 88 6.00 -9.82 -12.30
N GLY A 89 6.42 -8.61 -11.93
CA GLY A 89 5.67 -7.37 -12.15
C GLY A 89 5.39 -6.59 -10.89
N SER A 90 5.15 -5.31 -11.05
CA SER A 90 4.84 -4.42 -9.95
C SER A 90 3.50 -4.78 -9.28
N ARG A 91 3.53 -4.76 -7.94
CA ARG A 91 2.33 -4.82 -7.10
C ARG A 91 2.13 -3.54 -6.30
N HIS A 92 2.84 -2.49 -6.68
CA HIS A 92 2.74 -1.20 -6.04
C HIS A 92 1.40 -0.53 -6.37
N PRO A 93 0.72 0.10 -5.39
CA PRO A 93 -0.62 0.66 -5.58
C PRO A 93 -0.77 1.62 -6.75
N ILE A 94 0.23 2.46 -7.02
CA ILE A 94 0.20 3.39 -8.15
C ILE A 94 0.13 2.65 -9.48
N ASP A 95 0.91 1.58 -9.64
CA ASP A 95 0.92 0.79 -10.87
C ASP A 95 -0.38 -0.03 -11.04
N LEU A 96 -1.11 -0.25 -9.93
CA LEU A 96 -2.41 -0.92 -9.89
C LEU A 96 -3.61 0.06 -9.94
N GLY A 97 -3.35 1.34 -10.14
CA GLY A 97 -4.38 2.34 -10.42
C GLY A 97 -4.78 3.23 -9.25
N ALA A 98 -4.15 3.12 -8.08
CA ALA A 98 -4.39 4.06 -6.99
C ALA A 98 -4.07 5.50 -7.39
N ALA A 99 -4.87 6.44 -6.90
CA ALA A 99 -4.68 7.87 -7.16
C ALA A 99 -3.46 8.43 -6.40
N ALA A 100 -3.27 7.97 -5.17
CA ALA A 100 -2.08 8.31 -4.38
C ALA A 100 -1.77 7.19 -3.39
N CYS A 101 -0.51 7.08 -2.98
CA CYS A 101 -0.14 6.24 -1.86
C CYS A 101 1.05 6.82 -1.09
N CYS A 102 1.22 6.39 0.16
CA CYS A 102 2.39 6.72 0.97
C CYS A 102 3.15 5.45 1.35
N ASP A 103 4.48 5.52 1.22
CA ASP A 103 5.42 4.46 1.56
C ASP A 103 6.28 4.89 2.74
N SER A 104 6.33 4.08 3.81
CA SER A 104 7.35 4.24 4.82
C SER A 104 8.65 3.59 4.34
N GLY A 105 9.52 4.37 3.70
CA GLY A 105 10.80 3.86 3.17
C GLY A 105 11.64 3.17 4.25
N HIS A 106 11.63 3.70 5.47
CA HIS A 106 12.40 3.16 6.60
C HIS A 106 11.93 1.79 7.12
N LYS A 107 10.74 1.29 6.72
CA LYS A 107 10.25 -0.02 7.16
C LYS A 107 10.78 -1.17 6.31
N THR A 108 10.86 -0.96 5.00
CA THR A 108 11.16 -2.05 4.05
C THR A 108 12.27 -1.73 3.05
N LEU A 109 12.76 -0.51 3.03
CA LEU A 109 13.90 -0.07 2.23
C LEU A 109 15.05 0.41 3.14
N PRO A 110 16.28 0.50 2.64
CA PRO A 110 17.44 0.94 3.43
C PRO A 110 17.45 2.48 3.62
N VAL A 111 16.47 2.97 4.36
CA VAL A 111 16.26 4.38 4.69
C VAL A 111 16.25 4.56 6.19
N LEU A 112 16.81 5.66 6.69
CA LEU A 112 16.77 6.00 8.11
C LEU A 112 15.33 6.24 8.58
N THR A 113 15.07 5.90 9.85
CA THR A 113 13.75 6.07 10.48
C THR A 113 13.22 7.48 10.29
N GLY A 114 11.95 7.58 9.84
CA GLY A 114 11.27 8.82 9.49
C GLY A 114 11.29 9.13 7.99
N GLY A 115 12.09 8.43 7.19
CA GLY A 115 12.07 8.60 5.73
C GLY A 115 10.84 7.91 5.11
N ALA A 116 10.13 8.67 4.28
CA ALA A 116 8.91 8.22 3.60
C ALA A 116 8.81 8.85 2.21
N TYR A 117 7.97 8.26 1.38
CA TYR A 117 7.63 8.78 0.06
C TYR A 117 6.11 8.97 -0.04
N LEU A 118 5.70 10.06 -0.68
CA LEU A 118 4.35 10.25 -1.19
C LEU A 118 4.38 10.08 -2.70
N HIS A 119 3.57 9.17 -3.21
CA HIS A 119 3.43 8.92 -4.64
C HIS A 119 2.07 9.42 -5.12
N LEU A 120 2.08 10.15 -6.23
CA LEU A 120 0.88 10.60 -6.93
C LEU A 120 0.79 9.86 -8.25
N GLY A 121 -0.31 9.15 -8.45
CA GLY A 121 -0.62 8.48 -9.71
C GLY A 121 -1.25 9.45 -10.73
N PRO A 122 -1.41 9.01 -11.98
CA PRO A 122 -2.05 9.84 -13.01
C PRO A 122 -3.48 10.29 -12.68
N LYS A 123 -4.15 9.55 -11.79
CA LYS A 123 -5.52 9.82 -11.34
C LYS A 123 -5.60 10.67 -10.07
N ALA A 124 -4.48 11.13 -9.54
CA ALA A 124 -4.50 11.98 -8.35
C ALA A 124 -5.26 13.28 -8.63
N PRO A 125 -6.19 13.69 -7.74
CA PRO A 125 -7.00 14.90 -7.95
C PRO A 125 -6.17 16.18 -7.89
N VAL A 126 -4.96 16.11 -7.34
CA VAL A 126 -4.01 17.22 -7.27
C VAL A 126 -2.69 16.73 -7.84
N GLN A 127 -2.20 17.42 -8.89
CA GLN A 127 -0.94 17.13 -9.58
C GLN A 127 0.08 18.26 -9.43
N GLU A 128 -0.36 19.43 -8.99
CA GLU A 128 0.51 20.58 -8.87
C GLU A 128 1.45 20.43 -7.66
N GLU A 129 2.74 20.46 -7.93
CA GLU A 129 3.79 20.25 -6.92
C GLU A 129 3.69 21.26 -5.76
N SER A 130 3.40 22.52 -6.04
CA SER A 130 3.28 23.56 -5.01
C SER A 130 2.15 23.26 -4.02
N THR A 131 1.01 22.81 -4.51
CA THR A 131 -0.15 22.46 -3.69
C THR A 131 0.16 21.25 -2.81
N VAL A 132 0.82 20.24 -3.36
CA VAL A 132 1.24 19.05 -2.60
C VAL A 132 2.28 19.41 -1.53
N ARG A 133 3.28 20.22 -1.86
CA ARG A 133 4.27 20.71 -0.90
C ARG A 133 3.64 21.50 0.24
N ASN A 134 2.70 22.38 -0.07
CA ASN A 134 1.98 23.15 0.95
C ASN A 134 1.17 22.24 1.88
N ALA A 135 0.47 21.23 1.33
CA ALA A 135 -0.26 20.25 2.13
C ALA A 135 0.68 19.44 3.04
N LEU A 136 1.83 18.98 2.53
CA LEU A 136 2.84 18.28 3.32
C LEU A 136 3.41 19.18 4.44
N ALA A 137 3.61 20.46 4.18
CA ALA A 137 4.14 21.41 5.16
C ALA A 137 3.20 21.65 6.35
N LEU A 138 1.88 21.40 6.21
CA LEU A 138 0.93 21.51 7.30
C LEU A 138 1.12 20.42 8.37
N PHE A 139 1.65 19.26 7.98
CA PHE A 139 1.77 18.08 8.86
C PHE A 139 3.22 17.64 9.03
N GLY A 140 4.11 18.08 8.16
CA GLY A 140 5.53 17.74 8.19
C GLY A 140 6.34 18.63 9.13
N SER A 141 7.59 18.23 9.35
CA SER A 141 8.55 19.02 10.13
C SER A 141 9.02 20.23 9.33
N THR A 142 9.10 21.39 9.99
CA THR A 142 9.74 22.60 9.44
C THR A 142 11.27 22.54 9.50
N SER A 143 11.83 21.52 10.15
CA SER A 143 13.27 21.30 10.31
C SER A 143 13.65 19.93 9.73
N PRO A 144 13.77 19.78 8.40
CA PRO A 144 14.08 18.51 7.78
C PRO A 144 15.48 18.03 8.19
N SER A 145 15.60 16.73 8.51
CA SER A 145 16.89 16.10 8.80
C SER A 145 17.62 15.82 7.49
N TYR A 146 18.78 16.45 7.30
CA TYR A 146 19.63 16.18 6.13
C TYR A 146 20.11 14.72 6.08
N LEU A 147 20.30 14.05 7.22
CA LEU A 147 20.66 12.64 7.26
C LEU A 147 19.53 11.76 6.68
N ILE A 148 18.28 12.04 7.01
CA ILE A 148 17.14 11.32 6.44
C ILE A 148 17.06 11.58 4.95
N LEU A 149 17.16 12.83 4.49
CA LEU A 149 17.14 13.18 3.08
C LEU A 149 18.28 12.50 2.31
N GLN A 150 19.47 12.47 2.87
CA GLN A 150 20.64 11.79 2.28
C GLN A 150 20.40 10.27 2.20
N SER A 151 19.76 9.65 3.21
CA SER A 151 19.44 8.23 3.18
C SER A 151 18.40 7.90 2.10
N LEU A 152 17.40 8.77 1.89
CA LEU A 152 16.43 8.63 0.80
C LEU A 152 17.11 8.73 -0.57
N ASP A 153 18.01 9.71 -0.77
CA ASP A 153 18.74 9.87 -2.02
C ASP A 153 19.67 8.68 -2.30
N ALA A 154 20.39 8.18 -1.27
CA ALA A 154 21.20 6.97 -1.39
C ALA A 154 20.34 5.74 -1.72
N CYS A 155 19.17 5.62 -1.09
CA CYS A 155 18.22 4.57 -1.40
C CYS A 155 17.74 4.63 -2.86
N ASN A 156 17.39 5.81 -3.39
CA ASN A 156 16.96 5.97 -4.77
C ASN A 156 18.04 5.48 -5.77
N ARG A 157 19.32 5.75 -5.48
CA ARG A 157 20.43 5.22 -6.29
C ARG A 157 20.49 3.70 -6.25
N LEU A 158 20.31 3.09 -5.07
CA LEU A 158 20.29 1.64 -4.91
C LEU A 158 19.10 1.01 -5.66
N LEU A 159 17.90 1.60 -5.54
CA LEU A 159 16.69 1.12 -6.22
C LEU A 159 16.84 1.11 -7.75
N SER A 160 17.58 2.07 -8.29
CA SER A 160 17.86 2.19 -9.72
C SER A 160 19.00 1.28 -10.21
N ALA A 161 19.75 0.65 -9.30
CA ALA A 161 20.90 -0.20 -9.61
C ALA A 161 20.57 -1.69 -9.46
N ASP A 162 21.05 -2.31 -8.41
CA ASP A 162 21.02 -3.77 -8.21
C ASP A 162 19.91 -4.26 -7.26
N TYR A 163 19.12 -3.36 -6.70
CA TYR A 163 18.05 -3.71 -5.75
C TYR A 163 17.05 -4.74 -6.29
N PRO A 164 16.53 -4.63 -7.55
CA PRO A 164 15.62 -5.64 -8.08
C PRO A 164 16.22 -7.04 -8.12
N ALA A 165 17.51 -7.16 -8.48
CA ALA A 165 18.21 -8.44 -8.48
C ALA A 165 18.39 -9.03 -7.08
N ARG A 166 18.73 -8.20 -6.09
CA ARG A 166 18.83 -8.62 -4.69
C ARG A 166 17.48 -9.04 -4.12
N LEU A 167 16.42 -8.34 -4.51
CA LEU A 167 15.06 -8.70 -4.09
C LEU A 167 14.63 -10.03 -4.70
N GLN A 168 14.96 -10.29 -5.98
CA GLN A 168 14.74 -11.59 -6.62
C GLN A 168 15.44 -12.71 -5.84
N GLU A 169 16.72 -12.54 -5.51
CA GLU A 169 17.48 -13.53 -4.73
C GLU A 169 16.82 -13.79 -3.35
N CYS A 170 16.33 -12.73 -2.70
CA CYS A 170 15.61 -12.88 -1.43
C CYS A 170 14.31 -13.69 -1.61
N CYS A 171 13.54 -13.41 -2.67
CA CYS A 171 12.32 -14.16 -2.99
C CYS A 171 12.61 -15.63 -3.26
N ASP A 172 13.67 -15.95 -3.99
CA ASP A 172 14.07 -17.32 -4.30
C ASP A 172 14.48 -18.09 -3.03
N ARG A 173 15.24 -17.44 -2.14
CA ARG A 173 15.62 -18.02 -0.83
C ARG A 173 14.39 -18.28 0.04
N LEU A 174 13.42 -17.36 0.09
CA LEU A 174 12.17 -17.55 0.82
C LEU A 174 11.33 -18.67 0.22
N ALA A 175 11.23 -18.77 -1.10
CA ALA A 175 10.53 -19.87 -1.78
C ALA A 175 11.16 -21.22 -1.45
N ALA A 176 12.49 -21.33 -1.47
CA ALA A 176 13.22 -22.54 -1.10
C ALA A 176 13.01 -22.91 0.38
N LEU A 177 13.02 -21.92 1.28
CA LEU A 177 12.74 -22.15 2.70
C LEU A 177 11.31 -22.67 2.91
N ARG A 178 10.31 -22.05 2.30
CA ARG A 178 8.90 -22.49 2.38
C ARG A 178 8.73 -23.91 1.86
N ALA A 179 9.36 -24.27 0.75
CA ALA A 179 9.32 -25.61 0.19
C ALA A 179 9.90 -26.65 1.19
N ARG A 180 11.04 -26.33 1.83
CA ARG A 180 11.63 -27.19 2.86
C ARG A 180 10.75 -27.36 4.10
N LEU A 181 10.15 -26.27 4.59
CA LEU A 181 9.23 -26.31 5.73
C LEU A 181 7.99 -27.14 5.40
N ASN A 182 7.40 -26.96 4.23
CA ASN A 182 6.25 -27.76 3.80
C ASN A 182 6.58 -29.25 3.70
N ALA A 183 7.76 -29.60 3.18
CA ALA A 183 8.21 -30.99 3.10
C ALA A 183 8.39 -31.60 4.51
N LEU A 184 8.97 -30.86 5.45
CA LEU A 184 9.11 -31.30 6.83
C LEU A 184 7.75 -31.48 7.53
N ALA A 185 6.83 -30.54 7.36
CA ALA A 185 5.49 -30.62 7.91
C ALA A 185 4.73 -31.83 7.37
N ALA A 186 4.78 -32.05 6.05
CA ALA A 186 4.16 -33.22 5.43
C ALA A 186 4.73 -34.55 5.95
N ALA A 187 6.04 -34.61 6.18
CA ALA A 187 6.70 -35.81 6.76
C ALA A 187 6.28 -36.09 8.21
N GLN A 188 5.79 -35.08 8.94
CA GLN A 188 5.28 -35.16 10.29
C GLN A 188 3.75 -35.26 10.38
N GLY A 189 3.05 -35.35 9.24
CA GLY A 189 1.59 -35.35 9.19
C GLY A 189 0.93 -34.02 9.60
N ALA A 190 1.69 -32.91 9.57
CA ALA A 190 1.20 -31.57 9.88
C ALA A 190 0.98 -30.77 8.57
N ALA A 191 -0.03 -29.89 8.57
CA ALA A 191 -0.19 -28.88 7.55
C ALA A 191 0.33 -27.54 8.10
N LEU A 192 1.16 -26.84 7.32
CA LEU A 192 1.50 -25.44 7.60
C LEU A 192 0.44 -24.55 6.92
N PRO A 193 0.03 -23.49 7.58
CA PRO A 193 -0.94 -22.53 7.02
C PRO A 193 -0.40 -21.77 5.81
#